data_c821feec5121c3cf0d4417a92342bcf8
#
_entry.id   c821feec5121c3cf0d4417a92342bcf8
#
_cell.length_a   1.000
_cell.length_b   1.000
_cell.length_c   1.000
_cell.angle_alpha   90.00
_cell.angle_beta   90.00
_cell.angle_gamma   90.00
#
_symmetry.space_group_name_H-M   'P 1'
#
loop_
_entity.id
_entity.type
_entity.pdbx_description
1 polymer ?
#
loop_
_entity_poly.entity_id
_entity_poly.type
_entity_poly.pdbx_seq_one_letter_code
_entity_poly.pdbx_strand_id
1 'polypeptide(L)'
;MIRWNDLEAANERLNAFVDFDESATFGTGPLDGMTIGIKANITVKGLPWTGGIGGYRDRIASRDAEAVAKLRAAGAAIIGTLNMEEAALGAKTDNPFFGATQNPHHIGYSPGGSSGGSAAAVAAGMCDLALGTDTMGSVRIPAAYCGIYGLKPTRGAISQDGLEIAEATLDSIGPMARSLEELEACSRVLLDMKSPQVIDNIELLENLGGVECEPSVLENYRKACTALGATDSFPLPYPLTRIRYAGFILTSLALAESLAELIETDPDGLSDNLKFLLSFGPKRSPSDLAEDRTILAEVSDVVNAVVGQHGAILLPTAPQAAFSHADKAPANQADFTCLANIAGLPAISIPAGWNDEGLPVAVQLIGPAGNEAGLLQLATKLDNNLSAYRQPSPFYRQ
;
A
#
# COMPACT_ATOMS: atom_id res chain seq x y z
N MET A 1 14.56 -2.78 -24.01
CA MET A 1 13.60 -3.77 -24.61
C MET A 1 13.12 -4.68 -23.49
N ILE A 2 11.82 -4.84 -23.33
CA ILE A 2 11.22 -5.70 -22.27
C ILE A 2 11.51 -7.17 -22.60
N ARG A 3 12.01 -7.93 -21.63
CA ARG A 3 12.37 -9.35 -21.81
C ARG A 3 11.25 -10.24 -21.24
N TRP A 4 10.23 -10.47 -22.05
CA TRP A 4 8.99 -11.16 -21.64
C TRP A 4 9.24 -12.55 -21.06
N ASN A 5 10.05 -13.38 -21.70
CA ASN A 5 10.37 -14.74 -21.21
C ASN A 5 11.00 -14.73 -19.80
N ASP A 6 11.82 -13.71 -19.49
CA ASP A 6 12.42 -13.59 -18.15
C ASP A 6 11.39 -13.14 -17.12
N LEU A 7 10.43 -12.27 -17.53
CA LEU A 7 9.31 -11.86 -16.68
C LEU A 7 8.38 -13.03 -16.38
N GLU A 8 8.03 -13.83 -17.37
CA GLU A 8 7.20 -15.03 -17.19
C GLU A 8 7.88 -16.03 -16.23
N ALA A 9 9.17 -16.33 -16.44
CA ALA A 9 9.94 -17.23 -15.56
C ALA A 9 10.04 -16.70 -14.11
N ALA A 10 10.14 -15.40 -13.93
CA ALA A 10 10.10 -14.78 -12.60
C ALA A 10 8.69 -14.89 -12.00
N ASN A 11 7.65 -14.70 -12.81
CA ASN A 11 6.26 -14.75 -12.37
C ASN A 11 5.82 -16.18 -11.98
N GLU A 12 6.31 -17.22 -12.65
CA GLU A 12 6.09 -18.62 -12.24
C GLU A 12 6.53 -18.88 -10.78
N ARG A 13 7.54 -18.15 -10.30
CA ARG A 13 8.07 -18.29 -8.94
C ARG A 13 7.40 -17.36 -7.93
N LEU A 14 7.04 -16.15 -8.37
CA LEU A 14 6.56 -15.09 -7.47
C LEU A 14 5.05 -14.90 -7.49
N ASN A 15 4.39 -15.26 -8.59
CA ASN A 15 2.96 -15.01 -8.82
C ASN A 15 2.58 -13.54 -8.53
N ALA A 16 3.39 -12.62 -9.03
CA ALA A 16 3.21 -11.19 -8.82
C ALA A 16 2.27 -10.54 -9.86
N PHE A 17 2.25 -11.06 -11.10
CA PHE A 17 1.37 -10.61 -12.17
C PHE A 17 0.19 -11.57 -12.36
N VAL A 18 -0.99 -11.00 -12.63
CA VAL A 18 -2.18 -11.73 -13.08
C VAL A 18 -2.13 -11.91 -14.60
N ASP A 19 -1.71 -10.86 -15.31
CA ASP A 19 -1.62 -10.86 -16.78
C ASP A 19 -0.56 -9.85 -17.25
N PHE A 20 0.04 -10.12 -18.41
CA PHE A 20 1.03 -9.26 -19.06
C PHE A 20 0.44 -8.59 -20.31
N ASP A 21 0.85 -7.35 -20.58
CA ASP A 21 0.60 -6.65 -21.84
C ASP A 21 1.85 -6.73 -22.73
N GLU A 22 2.00 -7.79 -23.50
CA GLU A 22 3.14 -7.97 -24.42
C GLU A 22 3.17 -6.90 -25.54
N SER A 23 2.08 -6.16 -25.73
CA SER A 23 2.00 -5.05 -26.67
C SER A 23 2.50 -3.73 -26.08
N ALA A 24 2.88 -3.70 -24.79
CA ALA A 24 3.34 -2.52 -24.09
C ALA A 24 4.57 -1.88 -24.78
N THR A 25 4.51 -0.58 -24.98
CA THR A 25 5.58 0.20 -25.60
C THR A 25 5.91 1.42 -24.77
N PHE A 26 7.17 1.85 -24.84
CA PHE A 26 7.61 3.12 -24.30
C PHE A 26 7.15 4.27 -25.20
N GLY A 27 6.79 5.39 -24.57
CA GLY A 27 6.53 6.65 -25.23
C GLY A 27 7.67 7.64 -25.03
N THR A 28 7.36 8.92 -25.10
CA THR A 28 8.29 10.02 -24.80
C THR A 28 7.77 10.81 -23.61
N GLY A 29 8.64 11.16 -22.68
CA GLY A 29 8.26 11.94 -21.51
C GLY A 29 9.15 11.67 -20.29
N PRO A 30 8.75 12.17 -19.11
CA PRO A 30 9.57 12.05 -17.88
C PRO A 30 9.71 10.60 -17.37
N LEU A 31 8.86 9.66 -17.83
CA LEU A 31 8.93 8.25 -17.49
C LEU A 31 9.31 7.35 -18.68
N ASP A 32 9.93 7.95 -19.74
CA ASP A 32 10.45 7.17 -20.87
C ASP A 32 11.49 6.14 -20.38
N GLY A 33 11.38 4.92 -20.88
CA GLY A 33 12.22 3.80 -20.46
C GLY A 33 11.77 3.07 -19.18
N MET A 34 10.78 3.58 -18.44
CA MET A 34 10.26 2.95 -17.23
C MET A 34 9.11 1.98 -17.51
N THR A 35 9.17 0.80 -16.91
CA THR A 35 8.11 -0.20 -16.92
C THR A 35 7.26 -0.11 -15.66
N ILE A 36 5.92 -0.19 -15.80
CA ILE A 36 4.98 -0.03 -14.68
C ILE A 36 3.98 -1.19 -14.66
N GLY A 37 3.85 -1.84 -13.50
CA GLY A 37 2.78 -2.79 -13.21
C GLY A 37 1.61 -2.10 -12.49
N ILE A 38 0.39 -2.52 -12.76
CA ILE A 38 -0.82 -1.91 -12.21
C ILE A 38 -1.61 -2.94 -11.40
N LYS A 39 -1.92 -2.66 -10.14
CA LYS A 39 -2.75 -3.54 -9.31
C LYS A 39 -4.08 -3.83 -9.97
N ALA A 40 -4.53 -5.09 -9.95
CA ALA A 40 -5.69 -5.58 -10.71
C ALA A 40 -7.05 -4.99 -10.29
N ASN A 41 -7.09 -4.06 -9.33
CA ASN A 41 -8.29 -3.26 -9.02
C ASN A 41 -8.28 -1.85 -9.65
N ILE A 42 -7.28 -1.54 -10.48
CA ILE A 42 -7.19 -0.28 -11.25
C ILE A 42 -7.30 -0.64 -12.72
N THR A 43 -8.20 0.01 -13.47
CA THR A 43 -8.45 -0.33 -14.87
C THR A 43 -7.26 -0.01 -15.77
N VAL A 44 -6.87 -1.02 -16.57
CA VAL A 44 -5.93 -0.90 -17.70
C VAL A 44 -6.64 -1.41 -18.92
N LYS A 45 -6.84 -0.56 -19.92
CA LYS A 45 -7.60 -0.90 -21.13
C LYS A 45 -7.10 -2.18 -21.78
N GLY A 46 -8.03 -3.13 -21.98
CA GLY A 46 -7.75 -4.41 -22.64
C GLY A 46 -7.21 -5.50 -21.72
N LEU A 47 -6.92 -5.20 -20.45
CA LEU A 47 -6.41 -6.16 -19.47
C LEU A 47 -7.46 -6.57 -18.42
N PRO A 48 -7.26 -7.69 -17.71
CA PRO A 48 -8.12 -8.11 -16.62
C PRO A 48 -8.24 -7.06 -15.52
N TRP A 49 -9.50 -6.77 -15.11
CA TRP A 49 -9.83 -5.88 -14.00
C TRP A 49 -10.63 -6.65 -12.97
N THR A 50 -9.95 -7.45 -12.19
CA THR A 50 -10.55 -8.50 -11.37
C THR A 50 -10.85 -8.06 -9.93
N GLY A 51 -10.16 -7.03 -9.42
CA GLY A 51 -10.21 -6.71 -7.99
C GLY A 51 -9.74 -7.87 -7.08
N GLY A 52 -9.05 -8.87 -7.65
CA GLY A 52 -8.68 -10.11 -6.95
C GLY A 52 -9.86 -11.05 -6.69
N ILE A 53 -11.03 -10.80 -7.27
CA ILE A 53 -12.31 -11.49 -7.04
C ILE A 53 -12.52 -12.56 -8.11
N GLY A 54 -12.82 -13.80 -7.71
CA GLY A 54 -13.02 -14.93 -8.62
C GLY A 54 -14.15 -14.72 -9.62
N GLY A 55 -15.29 -14.18 -9.18
CA GLY A 55 -16.43 -13.87 -10.03
C GLY A 55 -16.18 -12.77 -11.07
N TYR A 56 -15.08 -12.01 -10.91
CA TYR A 56 -14.66 -10.99 -11.88
C TYR A 56 -13.46 -11.40 -12.75
N ARG A 57 -13.10 -12.68 -12.75
CA ARG A 57 -11.91 -13.20 -13.46
C ARG A 57 -11.88 -12.82 -14.94
N ASP A 58 -13.03 -12.87 -15.61
CA ASP A 58 -13.15 -12.62 -17.05
C ASP A 58 -13.52 -11.16 -17.38
N ARG A 59 -13.54 -10.30 -16.37
CA ARG A 59 -13.87 -8.87 -16.54
C ARG A 59 -12.67 -8.13 -17.12
N ILE A 60 -12.81 -7.62 -18.35
CA ILE A 60 -11.80 -6.85 -19.07
C ILE A 60 -12.12 -5.36 -19.02
N ALA A 61 -11.14 -4.53 -18.71
CA ALA A 61 -11.31 -3.09 -18.67
C ALA A 61 -11.44 -2.49 -20.07
N SER A 62 -12.46 -1.65 -20.27
CA SER A 62 -12.74 -0.99 -21.58
C SER A 62 -11.91 0.29 -21.78
N ARG A 63 -11.35 0.86 -20.71
CA ARG A 63 -10.56 2.10 -20.71
C ARG A 63 -9.49 2.05 -19.62
N ASP A 64 -8.48 2.89 -19.76
CA ASP A 64 -7.52 3.16 -18.69
C ASP A 64 -8.19 3.98 -17.56
N ALA A 65 -7.77 3.75 -16.33
CA ALA A 65 -7.96 4.67 -15.22
C ALA A 65 -7.22 5.99 -15.50
N GLU A 66 -7.69 7.11 -14.92
CA GLU A 66 -7.02 8.41 -15.12
C GLU A 66 -5.53 8.35 -14.74
N ALA A 67 -5.19 7.70 -13.62
CA ALA A 67 -3.81 7.52 -13.19
C ALA A 67 -2.97 6.74 -14.23
N VAL A 68 -3.52 5.68 -14.83
CA VAL A 68 -2.86 4.88 -15.86
C VAL A 68 -2.66 5.69 -17.14
N ALA A 69 -3.68 6.45 -17.57
CA ALA A 69 -3.59 7.31 -18.74
C ALA A 69 -2.49 8.39 -18.58
N LYS A 70 -2.35 8.99 -17.39
CA LYS A 70 -1.25 9.94 -17.08
C LYS A 70 0.12 9.29 -17.21
N LEU A 71 0.30 8.06 -16.69
CA LEU A 71 1.58 7.35 -16.78
C LEU A 71 1.96 7.00 -18.23
N ARG A 72 0.98 6.52 -19.03
CA ARG A 72 1.21 6.29 -20.47
C ARG A 72 1.56 7.59 -21.20
N ALA A 73 0.85 8.67 -20.93
CA ALA A 73 1.13 9.99 -21.52
C ALA A 73 2.51 10.53 -21.12
N ALA A 74 3.03 10.12 -19.97
CA ALA A 74 4.37 10.45 -19.50
C ALA A 74 5.49 9.55 -20.09
N GLY A 75 5.15 8.61 -20.97
CA GLY A 75 6.09 7.75 -21.69
C GLY A 75 6.34 6.38 -21.08
N ALA A 76 5.70 6.03 -19.95
CA ALA A 76 5.88 4.73 -19.33
C ALA A 76 5.24 3.59 -20.14
N ALA A 77 5.87 2.41 -20.12
CA ALA A 77 5.29 1.17 -20.61
C ALA A 77 4.49 0.49 -19.48
N ILE A 78 3.17 0.37 -19.64
CA ILE A 78 2.32 -0.38 -18.70
C ILE A 78 2.36 -1.84 -19.12
N ILE A 79 3.02 -2.69 -18.31
CA ILE A 79 3.41 -4.04 -18.72
C ILE A 79 2.46 -5.15 -18.22
N GLY A 80 1.43 -4.82 -17.47
CA GLY A 80 0.45 -5.81 -17.01
C GLY A 80 -0.27 -5.45 -15.74
N THR A 81 -1.14 -6.36 -15.30
CA THR A 81 -1.90 -6.26 -14.05
C THR A 81 -1.33 -7.17 -12.97
N LEU A 82 -1.30 -6.66 -11.74
CA LEU A 82 -0.60 -7.26 -10.60
C LEU A 82 -1.58 -7.92 -9.63
N ASN A 83 -1.17 -9.07 -9.09
CA ASN A 83 -1.93 -9.84 -8.12
C ASN A 83 -2.14 -9.06 -6.81
N MET A 84 -3.23 -9.38 -6.13
CA MET A 84 -3.67 -8.66 -4.95
C MET A 84 -4.50 -9.54 -4.00
N GLU A 85 -4.69 -9.08 -2.79
CA GLU A 85 -5.69 -9.65 -1.89
C GLU A 85 -7.09 -9.52 -2.47
N GLU A 86 -7.94 -10.50 -2.23
CA GLU A 86 -9.34 -10.51 -2.70
C GLU A 86 -10.11 -9.28 -2.21
N ALA A 87 -10.75 -8.55 -3.12
CA ALA A 87 -11.48 -7.29 -2.87
C ALA A 87 -10.67 -6.23 -2.09
N ALA A 88 -9.35 -6.28 -2.14
CA ALA A 88 -8.44 -5.44 -1.36
C ALA A 88 -8.64 -5.54 0.17
N LEU A 89 -9.37 -6.52 0.70
CA LEU A 89 -9.72 -6.68 2.12
C LEU A 89 -8.82 -7.73 2.80
N GLY A 90 -7.62 -7.32 3.17
CA GLY A 90 -6.60 -8.12 3.83
C GLY A 90 -5.19 -7.64 3.50
N ALA A 91 -4.19 -8.22 4.15
CA ALA A 91 -2.79 -7.79 4.02
C ALA A 91 -1.79 -8.97 3.94
N LYS A 92 -2.17 -10.05 3.24
CA LYS A 92 -1.35 -11.27 3.05
C LYS A 92 -1.04 -11.54 1.59
N THR A 93 -1.94 -11.19 0.68
CA THR A 93 -1.93 -11.52 -0.75
C THR A 93 -1.80 -13.02 -0.99
N ASP A 94 -2.66 -13.77 -0.27
CA ASP A 94 -2.89 -15.20 -0.41
C ASP A 94 -4.24 -15.41 -1.09
N ASN A 95 -4.30 -15.05 -2.37
CA ASN A 95 -5.57 -15.00 -3.11
C ASN A 95 -6.05 -16.41 -3.48
N PRO A 96 -7.27 -16.81 -3.10
CA PRO A 96 -7.78 -18.16 -3.36
C PRO A 96 -8.05 -18.46 -4.82
N PHE A 97 -8.24 -17.43 -5.66
CA PHE A 97 -8.58 -17.57 -7.09
C PHE A 97 -7.39 -17.35 -8.02
N PHE A 98 -6.43 -16.50 -7.61
CA PHE A 98 -5.26 -16.11 -8.39
C PHE A 98 -3.94 -16.63 -7.79
N GLY A 99 -4.01 -17.34 -6.67
CA GLY A 99 -2.85 -17.90 -5.98
C GLY A 99 -2.10 -16.90 -5.10
N ALA A 100 -1.23 -17.42 -4.24
CA ALA A 100 -0.43 -16.63 -3.31
C ALA A 100 0.75 -15.97 -4.02
N THR A 101 0.92 -14.66 -3.83
CA THR A 101 2.15 -13.96 -4.24
C THR A 101 3.25 -14.21 -3.22
N GLN A 102 4.46 -14.50 -3.69
CA GLN A 102 5.62 -14.81 -2.86
C GLN A 102 6.43 -13.55 -2.55
N ASN A 103 7.01 -13.51 -1.35
CA ASN A 103 7.95 -12.45 -0.98
C ASN A 103 9.30 -12.69 -1.68
N PRO A 104 9.86 -11.70 -2.42
CA PRO A 104 11.13 -11.87 -3.12
C PRO A 104 12.34 -12.10 -2.21
N HIS A 105 12.28 -11.69 -0.95
CA HIS A 105 13.34 -11.92 0.04
C HIS A 105 13.28 -13.34 0.61
N HIS A 106 12.09 -13.93 0.72
CA HIS A 106 11.90 -15.27 1.26
C HIS A 106 10.68 -15.96 0.64
N ILE A 107 10.92 -16.92 -0.28
CA ILE A 107 9.85 -17.72 -0.89
C ILE A 107 9.12 -18.52 0.21
N GLY A 108 7.79 -18.58 0.12
CA GLY A 108 6.92 -19.15 1.14
C GLY A 108 6.41 -18.13 2.15
N TYR A 109 6.88 -16.87 2.08
CA TYR A 109 6.45 -15.77 2.93
C TYR A 109 5.54 -14.79 2.18
N SER A 110 4.66 -14.14 2.94
CA SER A 110 3.77 -13.11 2.44
C SER A 110 4.53 -11.86 2.00
N PRO A 111 4.22 -11.26 0.85
CA PRO A 111 4.73 -9.95 0.47
C PRO A 111 3.98 -8.80 1.17
N GLY A 112 3.05 -9.12 2.10
CA GLY A 112 2.06 -8.17 2.58
C GLY A 112 0.89 -7.98 1.62
N GLY A 113 0.07 -6.99 1.88
CA GLY A 113 -1.13 -6.74 1.06
C GLY A 113 -1.88 -5.44 1.48
N SER A 114 -2.93 -5.15 0.74
CA SER A 114 -3.54 -5.90 -0.36
C SER A 114 -2.79 -5.77 -1.69
N SER A 115 -1.77 -4.90 -1.83
CA SER A 115 -1.00 -4.71 -3.08
C SER A 115 0.30 -5.54 -3.07
N GLY A 116 0.23 -6.82 -2.68
CA GLY A 116 1.41 -7.67 -2.55
C GLY A 116 2.10 -7.96 -3.88
N GLY A 117 1.34 -8.18 -4.96
CA GLY A 117 1.89 -8.34 -6.31
C GLY A 117 2.67 -7.09 -6.75
N SER A 118 2.15 -5.89 -6.44
CA SER A 118 2.82 -4.63 -6.76
C SER A 118 4.18 -4.51 -6.06
N ALA A 119 4.22 -4.78 -4.76
CA ALA A 119 5.48 -4.71 -4.01
C ALA A 119 6.47 -5.81 -4.41
N ALA A 120 5.99 -7.05 -4.61
CA ALA A 120 6.83 -8.16 -5.01
C ALA A 120 7.45 -7.95 -6.41
N ALA A 121 6.66 -7.48 -7.38
CA ALA A 121 7.14 -7.19 -8.73
C ALA A 121 8.24 -6.11 -8.74
N VAL A 122 8.04 -5.01 -8.01
CA VAL A 122 9.03 -3.93 -7.87
C VAL A 122 10.27 -4.43 -7.16
N ALA A 123 10.15 -5.07 -6.01
CA ALA A 123 11.28 -5.56 -5.23
C ALA A 123 12.14 -6.55 -6.03
N ALA A 124 11.50 -7.46 -6.79
CA ALA A 124 12.18 -8.44 -7.64
C ALA A 124 12.78 -7.84 -8.92
N GLY A 125 12.52 -6.57 -9.25
CA GLY A 125 12.96 -5.94 -10.48
C GLY A 125 12.18 -6.35 -11.73
N MET A 126 10.98 -6.92 -11.59
CA MET A 126 10.12 -7.27 -12.71
C MET A 126 9.52 -6.03 -13.39
N CYS A 127 9.35 -4.97 -12.66
CA CYS A 127 9.03 -3.64 -13.17
C CYS A 127 9.80 -2.58 -12.36
N ASP A 128 9.94 -1.37 -12.91
CA ASP A 128 10.61 -0.26 -12.24
C ASP A 128 9.71 0.34 -11.17
N LEU A 129 8.43 0.51 -11.50
CA LEU A 129 7.40 1.11 -10.68
C LEU A 129 6.16 0.22 -10.64
N ALA A 130 5.34 0.37 -9.61
CA ALA A 130 3.99 -0.20 -9.60
C ALA A 130 2.99 0.79 -8.99
N LEU A 131 1.73 0.71 -9.45
CA LEU A 131 0.62 1.30 -8.72
C LEU A 131 -0.04 0.25 -7.82
N GLY A 132 -0.32 0.64 -6.60
CA GLY A 132 -1.16 -0.07 -5.65
C GLY A 132 -2.31 0.81 -5.17
N THR A 133 -3.09 0.28 -4.22
CA THR A 133 -4.15 1.02 -3.52
C THR A 133 -3.99 0.88 -2.02
N ASP A 134 -4.35 1.89 -1.28
CA ASP A 134 -4.14 1.97 0.17
C ASP A 134 -5.43 2.46 0.86
N THR A 135 -6.14 1.54 1.49
CA THR A 135 -7.36 1.80 2.27
C THR A 135 -7.03 1.98 3.76
N MET A 136 -6.11 1.15 4.30
CA MET A 136 -5.60 1.25 5.67
C MET A 136 -4.12 0.86 5.77
N GLY A 137 -3.36 0.92 4.66
CA GLY A 137 -1.95 0.55 4.63
C GLY A 137 -1.53 -0.29 3.43
N SER A 138 -2.44 -0.57 2.49
CA SER A 138 -2.23 -1.58 1.44
C SER A 138 -1.23 -1.21 0.34
N VAL A 139 -0.60 -0.03 0.36
CA VAL A 139 0.63 0.32 -0.37
C VAL A 139 1.84 0.18 0.57
N ARG A 140 1.72 0.70 1.78
CA ARG A 140 2.82 0.85 2.73
C ARG A 140 3.21 -0.47 3.41
N ILE A 141 2.23 -1.31 3.80
CA ILE A 141 2.49 -2.63 4.40
C ILE A 141 3.28 -3.52 3.45
N PRO A 142 2.83 -3.74 2.18
CA PRO A 142 3.60 -4.57 1.27
C PRO A 142 4.95 -3.92 0.88
N ALA A 143 5.05 -2.59 0.79
CA ALA A 143 6.34 -1.93 0.63
C ALA A 143 7.30 -2.24 1.79
N ALA A 144 6.80 -2.24 3.04
CA ALA A 144 7.58 -2.60 4.22
C ALA A 144 8.06 -4.06 4.18
N TYR A 145 7.16 -5.00 3.86
CA TYR A 145 7.48 -6.44 3.84
C TYR A 145 8.38 -6.85 2.67
N CYS A 146 8.38 -6.09 1.59
CA CYS A 146 9.25 -6.30 0.44
C CYS A 146 10.49 -5.38 0.43
N GLY A 147 10.67 -4.53 1.45
CA GLY A 147 11.86 -3.68 1.62
C GLY A 147 12.02 -2.60 0.55
N ILE A 148 10.92 -2.04 0.05
CA ILE A 148 10.88 -0.98 -0.96
C ILE A 148 10.18 0.28 -0.41
N TYR A 149 10.09 1.32 -1.22
CA TYR A 149 9.41 2.57 -0.88
C TYR A 149 7.97 2.55 -1.40
N GLY A 150 7.02 3.01 -0.58
CA GLY A 150 5.62 3.11 -0.97
C GLY A 150 4.99 4.40 -0.46
N LEU A 151 4.41 5.20 -1.36
CA LEU A 151 3.75 6.47 -1.05
C LEU A 151 2.24 6.33 -1.14
N LYS A 152 1.53 6.61 -0.04
CA LYS A 152 0.11 6.93 -0.03
C LYS A 152 -0.01 8.45 -0.08
N PRO A 153 -0.54 9.06 -1.16
CA PRO A 153 -0.69 10.51 -1.25
C PRO A 153 -1.82 11.03 -0.37
N THR A 154 -1.96 12.33 -0.30
CA THR A 154 -3.15 13.01 0.27
C THR A 154 -4.41 12.45 -0.38
N ARG A 155 -5.47 12.23 0.42
CA ARG A 155 -6.76 11.75 -0.07
C ARG A 155 -7.27 12.62 -1.22
N GLY A 156 -7.65 12.00 -2.33
CA GLY A 156 -8.18 12.68 -3.50
C GLY A 156 -7.13 13.38 -4.39
N ALA A 157 -5.84 13.37 -4.01
CA ALA A 157 -4.77 13.96 -4.84
C ALA A 157 -4.52 13.17 -6.13
N ILE A 158 -4.72 11.85 -6.12
CA ILE A 158 -4.83 11.01 -7.33
C ILE A 158 -6.29 10.64 -7.49
N SER A 159 -6.82 10.81 -8.71
CA SER A 159 -8.21 10.48 -9.06
C SER A 159 -8.48 8.99 -8.81
N GLN A 160 -9.65 8.67 -8.25
CA GLN A 160 -10.15 7.30 -8.09
C GLN A 160 -10.91 6.81 -9.34
N ASP A 161 -10.93 7.58 -10.42
CA ASP A 161 -11.57 7.17 -11.66
C ASP A 161 -10.92 5.92 -12.24
N GLY A 162 -11.70 4.87 -12.44
CA GLY A 162 -11.21 3.55 -12.86
C GLY A 162 -10.69 2.65 -11.74
N LEU A 163 -10.90 3.03 -10.48
CA LEU A 163 -10.61 2.19 -9.32
C LEU A 163 -11.82 1.34 -8.91
N GLU A 164 -11.63 0.05 -8.64
CA GLU A 164 -12.56 -0.76 -7.84
C GLU A 164 -12.41 -0.33 -6.38
N ILE A 165 -13.35 0.44 -5.88
CA ILE A 165 -13.29 1.09 -4.58
C ILE A 165 -13.65 0.10 -3.47
N ALA A 166 -12.82 0.00 -2.43
CA ALA A 166 -13.13 -0.74 -1.21
C ALA A 166 -13.90 0.16 -0.21
N GLU A 167 -13.40 1.38 0.03
CA GLU A 167 -14.08 2.40 0.82
C GLU A 167 -13.63 3.80 0.36
N ALA A 168 -14.56 4.58 -0.23
CA ALA A 168 -14.26 5.81 -0.95
C ALA A 168 -13.58 6.90 -0.10
N THR A 169 -13.86 6.95 1.20
CA THR A 169 -13.30 7.97 2.10
C THR A 169 -11.93 7.58 2.67
N LEU A 170 -11.48 6.35 2.47
CA LEU A 170 -10.19 5.84 2.94
C LEU A 170 -9.22 5.55 1.79
N ASP A 171 -9.73 5.13 0.64
CA ASP A 171 -8.93 4.68 -0.50
C ASP A 171 -8.06 5.77 -1.11
N SER A 172 -6.85 5.37 -1.47
CA SER A 172 -5.92 6.16 -2.28
C SER A 172 -5.17 5.25 -3.24
N ILE A 173 -4.97 5.66 -4.49
CA ILE A 173 -3.97 5.05 -5.37
C ILE A 173 -2.60 5.58 -4.95
N GLY A 174 -1.59 4.70 -4.90
CA GLY A 174 -0.24 5.09 -4.51
C GLY A 174 0.85 4.35 -5.27
N PRO A 175 1.95 5.04 -5.65
CA PRO A 175 3.10 4.43 -6.31
C PRO A 175 4.03 3.70 -5.31
N MET A 176 4.72 2.68 -5.84
CA MET A 176 5.81 1.95 -5.19
C MET A 176 7.02 1.91 -6.11
N ALA A 177 8.22 2.01 -5.53
CA ALA A 177 9.50 2.03 -6.26
C ALA A 177 10.63 1.42 -5.43
N ARG A 178 11.77 1.11 -6.09
CA ARG A 178 13.01 0.69 -5.44
C ARG A 178 13.86 1.84 -4.91
N SER A 179 13.59 3.06 -5.36
CA SER A 179 14.28 4.26 -4.92
C SER A 179 13.32 5.43 -4.70
N LEU A 180 13.71 6.38 -3.88
CA LEU A 180 12.95 7.62 -3.68
C LEU A 180 12.96 8.51 -4.93
N GLU A 181 14.00 8.42 -5.75
CA GLU A 181 14.08 9.15 -7.02
C GLU A 181 13.02 8.66 -8.02
N GLU A 182 12.91 7.34 -8.22
CA GLU A 182 11.88 6.74 -9.08
C GLU A 182 10.47 7.02 -8.52
N LEU A 183 10.30 6.93 -7.19
CA LEU A 183 9.03 7.22 -6.53
C LEU A 183 8.62 8.68 -6.74
N GLU A 184 9.56 9.63 -6.60
CA GLU A 184 9.31 11.06 -6.84
C GLU A 184 8.97 11.33 -8.30
N ALA A 185 9.70 10.72 -9.26
CA ALA A 185 9.44 10.88 -10.69
C ALA A 185 8.00 10.45 -11.05
N CYS A 186 7.57 9.29 -10.56
CA CYS A 186 6.21 8.80 -10.72
C CYS A 186 5.18 9.73 -10.06
N SER A 187 5.47 10.16 -8.82
CA SER A 187 4.59 11.04 -8.06
C SER A 187 4.38 12.39 -8.75
N ARG A 188 5.41 12.96 -9.37
CA ARG A 188 5.30 14.23 -10.14
C ARG A 188 4.38 14.12 -11.35
N VAL A 189 4.25 12.94 -11.95
CA VAL A 189 3.31 12.70 -13.07
C VAL A 189 1.87 12.56 -12.56
N LEU A 190 1.69 11.91 -11.42
CA LEU A 190 0.37 11.60 -10.89
C LEU A 190 -0.25 12.75 -10.09
N LEU A 191 0.58 13.56 -9.43
CA LEU A 191 0.19 14.60 -8.47
C LEU A 191 0.54 15.99 -9.00
N ASP A 192 -0.29 16.97 -8.67
CA ASP A 192 0.07 18.39 -8.81
C ASP A 192 0.98 18.79 -7.63
N MET A 193 2.23 18.33 -7.68
CA MET A 193 3.22 18.55 -6.63
C MET A 193 3.65 20.02 -6.56
N LYS A 194 3.31 20.67 -5.46
CA LYS A 194 3.76 22.04 -5.17
C LYS A 194 5.22 22.07 -4.74
N SER A 195 5.79 23.27 -4.64
CA SER A 195 7.11 23.46 -4.03
C SER A 195 7.11 22.89 -2.60
N PRO A 196 8.17 22.15 -2.20
CA PRO A 196 8.23 21.51 -0.90
C PRO A 196 8.20 22.56 0.22
N GLN A 197 7.36 22.35 1.22
CA GLN A 197 7.40 23.07 2.48
C GLN A 197 8.21 22.27 3.49
N VAL A 198 9.01 22.97 4.28
CA VAL A 198 9.89 22.35 5.28
C VAL A 198 9.03 21.66 6.35
N ILE A 199 9.39 20.42 6.67
CA ILE A 199 8.87 19.66 7.80
C ILE A 199 10.00 19.61 8.83
N ASP A 200 9.83 20.27 9.97
CA ASP A 200 10.84 20.47 10.99
C ASP A 200 10.43 19.98 12.39
N ASN A 201 9.16 19.62 12.58
CA ASN A 201 8.67 19.02 13.80
C ASN A 201 8.27 17.56 13.57
N ILE A 202 8.90 16.62 14.30
CA ILE A 202 8.63 15.18 14.19
C ILE A 202 8.06 14.68 15.51
N GLU A 203 6.80 14.29 15.48
CA GLU A 203 6.07 13.74 16.62
C GLU A 203 6.07 12.21 16.60
N LEU A 204 6.12 11.62 17.77
CA LEU A 204 6.04 10.19 18.00
C LEU A 204 4.69 9.86 18.65
N LEU A 205 4.19 8.65 18.41
CA LEU A 205 3.02 8.19 19.14
C LEU A 205 3.43 7.67 20.51
N GLU A 206 2.81 8.20 21.58
CA GLU A 206 3.09 7.81 22.95
C GLU A 206 2.92 6.29 23.13
N ASN A 207 3.96 5.61 23.65
CA ASN A 207 4.00 4.16 23.86
C ASN A 207 3.54 3.34 22.63
N LEU A 208 3.74 3.86 21.39
CA LEU A 208 3.25 3.28 20.14
C LEU A 208 1.74 2.92 20.20
N GLY A 209 0.94 3.68 20.93
CA GLY A 209 -0.49 3.44 21.10
C GLY A 209 -0.82 2.10 21.76
N GLY A 210 0.12 1.51 22.49
CA GLY A 210 -0.02 0.21 23.15
C GLY A 210 0.13 -1.00 22.23
N VAL A 211 0.61 -0.82 20.99
CA VAL A 211 0.85 -1.93 20.05
C VAL A 211 2.16 -2.63 20.37
N GLU A 212 2.10 -3.94 20.57
CA GLU A 212 3.28 -4.78 20.68
C GLU A 212 3.94 -4.96 19.32
N CYS A 213 5.25 -4.70 19.25
CA CYS A 213 6.04 -4.85 18.03
C CYS A 213 7.16 -5.87 18.24
N GLU A 214 7.58 -6.51 17.16
CA GLU A 214 8.77 -7.35 17.17
C GLU A 214 10.02 -6.56 17.58
N PRO A 215 10.98 -7.21 18.26
CA PRO A 215 12.21 -6.55 18.71
C PRO A 215 12.97 -5.84 17.59
N SER A 216 13.05 -6.45 16.42
CA SER A 216 13.70 -5.89 15.22
C SER A 216 13.02 -4.61 14.74
N VAL A 217 11.68 -4.56 14.79
CA VAL A 217 10.90 -3.36 14.44
C VAL A 217 11.20 -2.23 15.43
N LEU A 218 11.16 -2.53 16.73
CA LEU A 218 11.45 -1.54 17.79
C LEU A 218 12.88 -1.00 17.71
N GLU A 219 13.85 -1.86 17.43
CA GLU A 219 15.26 -1.45 17.31
C GLU A 219 15.44 -0.47 16.14
N ASN A 220 14.91 -0.81 14.96
CA ASN A 220 15.06 0.02 13.78
C ASN A 220 14.19 1.29 13.83
N TYR A 221 13.04 1.26 14.48
CA TYR A 221 12.25 2.44 14.77
C TYR A 221 13.04 3.43 15.68
N ARG A 222 13.71 2.95 16.75
CA ARG A 222 14.55 3.81 17.60
C ARG A 222 15.72 4.43 16.83
N LYS A 223 16.33 3.70 15.88
CA LYS A 223 17.35 4.26 14.98
C LYS A 223 16.78 5.39 14.13
N ALA A 224 15.57 5.23 13.61
CA ALA A 224 14.88 6.27 12.83
C ALA A 224 14.54 7.51 13.69
N CYS A 225 14.05 7.31 14.93
CA CYS A 225 13.83 8.41 15.88
C CYS A 225 15.12 9.20 16.12
N THR A 226 16.23 8.50 16.38
CA THR A 226 17.56 9.13 16.60
C THR A 226 18.02 9.88 15.36
N ALA A 227 17.87 9.31 14.17
CA ALA A 227 18.29 9.91 12.90
C ALA A 227 17.56 11.23 12.58
N LEU A 228 16.30 11.36 13.03
CA LEU A 228 15.52 12.59 12.88
C LEU A 228 15.55 13.51 14.10
N GLY A 229 16.13 13.07 15.23
CA GLY A 229 16.13 13.81 16.49
C GLY A 229 14.74 13.94 17.12
N ALA A 230 13.83 13.00 16.81
CA ALA A 230 12.46 13.02 17.29
C ALA A 230 12.38 12.57 18.76
N THR A 231 11.78 13.39 19.60
CA THR A 231 11.64 13.15 21.06
C THR A 231 10.23 13.44 21.58
N ASP A 232 9.50 14.34 20.93
CA ASP A 232 8.18 14.75 21.36
C ASP A 232 7.14 13.70 20.97
N SER A 233 6.11 13.55 21.79
CA SER A 233 5.09 12.54 21.56
C SER A 233 3.71 13.03 21.96
N PHE A 234 2.70 12.44 21.31
CA PHE A 234 1.29 12.73 21.55
C PHE A 234 0.50 11.46 21.85
N PRO A 235 -0.58 11.53 22.65
CA PRO A 235 -1.49 10.41 22.88
C PRO A 235 -2.60 10.37 21.83
N LEU A 236 -3.16 9.18 21.61
CA LEU A 236 -4.43 9.02 20.91
C LEU A 236 -5.60 8.83 21.89
N PRO A 237 -6.83 9.27 21.54
CA PRO A 237 -8.00 9.14 22.42
C PRO A 237 -8.51 7.69 22.54
N TYR A 238 -8.09 6.80 21.63
CA TYR A 238 -8.52 5.41 21.59
C TYR A 238 -7.33 4.49 21.30
N PRO A 239 -7.37 3.20 21.73
CA PRO A 239 -6.38 2.20 21.32
C PRO A 239 -6.35 2.02 19.79
N LEU A 240 -5.16 1.85 19.20
CA LEU A 240 -5.01 1.68 17.74
C LEU A 240 -5.83 0.51 17.19
N THR A 241 -5.91 -0.60 17.91
CA THR A 241 -6.75 -1.74 17.51
C THR A 241 -8.23 -1.37 17.37
N ARG A 242 -8.75 -0.47 18.24
CA ARG A 242 -10.14 0.01 18.16
C ARG A 242 -10.33 0.96 16.98
N ILE A 243 -9.34 1.81 16.72
CA ILE A 243 -9.33 2.74 15.58
C ILE A 243 -9.34 1.96 14.27
N ARG A 244 -8.41 1.01 14.11
CA ARG A 244 -8.33 0.13 12.94
C ARG A 244 -9.62 -0.66 12.74
N TYR A 245 -10.20 -1.19 13.83
CA TYR A 245 -11.45 -1.92 13.75
C TYR A 245 -12.62 -1.06 13.24
N ALA A 246 -12.71 0.21 13.65
CA ALA A 246 -13.71 1.13 13.11
C ALA A 246 -13.55 1.33 11.60
N GLY A 247 -12.32 1.53 11.11
CA GLY A 247 -12.03 1.61 9.67
C GLY A 247 -12.39 0.33 8.91
N PHE A 248 -12.05 -0.84 9.49
CA PHE A 248 -12.42 -2.14 8.93
C PHE A 248 -13.95 -2.31 8.82
N ILE A 249 -14.72 -1.90 9.82
CA ILE A 249 -16.19 -1.98 9.78
C ILE A 249 -16.75 -1.15 8.63
N LEU A 250 -16.27 0.08 8.40
CA LEU A 250 -16.73 0.90 7.28
C LEU A 250 -16.37 0.26 5.93
N THR A 251 -15.16 -0.28 5.80
CA THR A 251 -14.73 -1.00 4.59
C THR A 251 -15.56 -2.26 4.36
N SER A 252 -15.82 -3.05 5.41
CA SER A 252 -16.67 -4.24 5.34
C SER A 252 -18.09 -3.90 4.90
N LEU A 253 -18.65 -2.80 5.39
CA LEU A 253 -19.99 -2.34 5.01
C LEU A 253 -20.03 -1.91 3.55
N ALA A 254 -19.11 -1.05 3.12
CA ALA A 254 -19.04 -0.55 1.76
C ALA A 254 -18.85 -1.67 0.72
N LEU A 255 -17.95 -2.62 1.01
CA LEU A 255 -17.73 -3.79 0.14
C LEU A 255 -18.94 -4.74 0.14
N ALA A 256 -19.62 -4.95 1.26
CA ALA A 256 -20.83 -5.76 1.29
C ALA A 256 -21.95 -5.15 0.42
N GLU A 257 -22.04 -3.82 0.37
CA GLU A 257 -22.98 -3.10 -0.50
C GLU A 257 -22.57 -3.19 -1.97
N SER A 258 -21.30 -2.96 -2.28
CA SER A 258 -20.79 -2.96 -3.68
C SER A 258 -20.80 -4.36 -4.31
N LEU A 259 -20.61 -5.41 -3.51
CA LEU A 259 -20.59 -6.81 -3.96
C LEU A 259 -21.94 -7.53 -3.78
N ALA A 260 -23.01 -6.83 -3.38
CA ALA A 260 -24.32 -7.44 -3.08
C ALA A 260 -24.88 -8.26 -4.26
N GLU A 261 -24.79 -7.73 -5.49
CA GLU A 261 -25.23 -8.44 -6.70
C GLU A 261 -24.40 -9.73 -6.92
N LEU A 262 -23.08 -9.66 -6.75
CA LEU A 262 -22.22 -10.83 -6.93
C LEU A 262 -22.45 -11.90 -5.85
N ILE A 263 -22.72 -11.47 -4.61
CA ILE A 263 -23.08 -12.39 -3.51
C ILE A 263 -24.34 -13.19 -3.84
N GLU A 264 -25.31 -12.59 -4.52
CA GLU A 264 -26.58 -13.22 -4.89
C GLU A 264 -26.47 -14.07 -6.17
N THR A 265 -25.72 -13.60 -7.17
CA THR A 265 -25.71 -14.22 -8.52
C THR A 265 -24.60 -15.23 -8.72
N ASP A 266 -23.44 -15.05 -8.08
CA ASP A 266 -22.26 -15.94 -8.14
C ASP A 266 -21.56 -16.03 -6.79
N PRO A 267 -22.17 -16.65 -5.76
CA PRO A 267 -21.58 -16.76 -4.43
C PRO A 267 -20.28 -17.56 -4.39
N ASP A 268 -20.02 -18.43 -5.37
CA ASP A 268 -18.79 -19.21 -5.49
C ASP A 268 -17.64 -18.39 -6.09
N GLY A 269 -17.95 -17.26 -6.71
CA GLY A 269 -16.98 -16.26 -7.14
C GLY A 269 -16.33 -15.47 -6.01
N LEU A 270 -16.76 -15.69 -4.75
CA LEU A 270 -16.21 -15.08 -3.54
C LEU A 270 -15.75 -16.18 -2.56
N SER A 271 -14.59 -15.99 -1.93
CA SER A 271 -14.10 -16.91 -0.92
C SER A 271 -14.95 -16.88 0.36
N ASP A 272 -14.93 -17.99 1.11
CA ASP A 272 -15.60 -18.03 2.43
C ASP A 272 -14.97 -17.04 3.41
N ASN A 273 -13.67 -16.79 3.30
CA ASN A 273 -12.98 -15.78 4.10
C ASN A 273 -13.51 -14.37 3.79
N LEU A 274 -13.62 -14.00 2.52
CA LEU A 274 -14.17 -12.69 2.16
C LEU A 274 -15.63 -12.56 2.60
N LYS A 275 -16.48 -13.55 2.33
CA LYS A 275 -17.88 -13.57 2.81
C LYS A 275 -17.98 -13.40 4.33
N PHE A 276 -17.09 -14.03 5.08
CA PHE A 276 -17.00 -13.85 6.54
C PHE A 276 -16.63 -12.40 6.89
N LEU A 277 -15.60 -11.83 6.29
CA LEU A 277 -15.17 -10.45 6.55
C LEU A 277 -16.23 -9.41 6.15
N LEU A 278 -16.93 -9.62 5.05
CA LEU A 278 -18.04 -8.77 4.60
C LEU A 278 -19.24 -8.80 5.56
N SER A 279 -19.38 -9.84 6.38
CA SER A 279 -20.50 -9.96 7.29
C SER A 279 -20.41 -9.04 8.53
N PHE A 280 -19.27 -8.42 8.80
CA PHE A 280 -19.09 -7.58 10.00
C PHE A 280 -19.80 -6.24 9.91
N GLY A 281 -19.64 -5.53 8.79
CA GLY A 281 -20.28 -4.22 8.57
C GLY A 281 -21.80 -4.26 8.70
N PRO A 282 -22.51 -5.10 7.92
CA PRO A 282 -23.98 -5.21 7.98
C PRO A 282 -24.55 -5.67 9.34
N LYS A 283 -23.75 -6.36 10.16
CA LYS A 283 -24.17 -6.79 11.50
C LYS A 283 -24.05 -5.71 12.57
N ARG A 284 -23.40 -4.58 12.26
CA ARG A 284 -23.29 -3.47 13.23
C ARG A 284 -24.64 -2.79 13.43
N SER A 285 -24.98 -2.50 14.67
CA SER A 285 -26.15 -1.68 14.95
C SER A 285 -25.96 -0.24 14.46
N PRO A 286 -27.02 0.51 14.18
CA PRO A 286 -26.89 1.93 13.80
C PRO A 286 -26.15 2.77 14.87
N SER A 287 -26.31 2.45 16.17
CA SER A 287 -25.59 3.14 17.25
C SER A 287 -24.08 2.82 17.22
N ASP A 288 -23.71 1.55 17.00
CA ASP A 288 -22.32 1.16 16.93
C ASP A 288 -21.62 1.74 15.69
N LEU A 289 -22.32 1.80 14.55
CA LEU A 289 -21.80 2.48 13.35
C LEU A 289 -21.60 3.99 13.56
N ALA A 290 -22.50 4.63 14.31
CA ALA A 290 -22.35 6.03 14.68
C ALA A 290 -21.13 6.24 15.60
N GLU A 291 -20.91 5.34 16.56
CA GLU A 291 -19.72 5.32 17.40
C GLU A 291 -18.44 5.13 16.58
N ASP A 292 -18.41 4.13 15.66
CA ASP A 292 -17.27 3.88 14.79
C ASP A 292 -16.91 5.14 13.98
N ARG A 293 -17.89 5.83 13.40
CA ARG A 293 -17.66 7.12 12.67
C ARG A 293 -17.15 8.22 13.58
N THR A 294 -17.66 8.33 14.81
CA THR A 294 -17.21 9.33 15.80
C THR A 294 -15.74 9.08 16.15
N ILE A 295 -15.34 7.85 16.42
CA ILE A 295 -13.94 7.48 16.69
C ILE A 295 -13.03 7.91 15.56
N LEU A 296 -13.42 7.61 14.30
CA LEU A 296 -12.60 7.97 13.14
C LEU A 296 -12.49 9.49 12.97
N ALA A 297 -13.57 10.24 13.22
CA ALA A 297 -13.56 11.70 13.15
C ALA A 297 -12.64 12.31 14.21
N GLU A 298 -12.78 11.90 15.48
CA GLU A 298 -11.95 12.41 16.58
C GLU A 298 -10.47 12.08 16.39
N VAL A 299 -10.14 10.88 15.90
CA VAL A 299 -8.76 10.48 15.57
C VAL A 299 -8.22 11.31 14.41
N SER A 300 -9.04 11.52 13.37
CA SER A 300 -8.67 12.38 12.25
C SER A 300 -8.31 13.80 12.72
N ASP A 301 -9.11 14.38 13.60
CA ASP A 301 -8.87 15.72 14.15
C ASP A 301 -7.55 15.77 14.93
N VAL A 302 -7.29 14.79 15.80
CA VAL A 302 -6.04 14.71 16.57
C VAL A 302 -4.83 14.59 15.65
N VAL A 303 -4.85 13.65 14.69
CA VAL A 303 -3.73 13.42 13.78
C VAL A 303 -3.47 14.65 12.89
N ASN A 304 -4.53 15.30 12.38
CA ASN A 304 -4.39 16.52 11.60
C ASN A 304 -3.85 17.69 12.45
N ALA A 305 -4.27 17.82 13.71
CA ALA A 305 -3.77 18.85 14.62
C ALA A 305 -2.27 18.67 14.93
N VAL A 306 -1.83 17.41 15.17
CA VAL A 306 -0.43 17.06 15.44
C VAL A 306 0.46 17.35 14.22
N VAL A 307 0.04 16.92 13.03
CA VAL A 307 0.80 17.15 11.80
C VAL A 307 0.82 18.64 11.44
N GLY A 308 -0.33 19.32 11.56
CA GLY A 308 -0.42 20.75 11.20
C GLY A 308 0.14 21.05 9.80
N GLN A 309 0.88 22.15 9.66
CA GLN A 309 1.50 22.57 8.39
C GLN A 309 2.96 22.18 8.24
N HIS A 310 3.68 21.96 9.34
CA HIS A 310 5.13 21.76 9.37
C HIS A 310 5.56 20.51 10.13
N GLY A 311 4.62 19.74 10.65
CA GLY A 311 4.90 18.54 11.41
C GLY A 311 4.84 17.27 10.56
N ALA A 312 5.41 16.20 11.11
CA ALA A 312 5.18 14.83 10.65
C ALA A 312 5.11 13.88 11.83
N ILE A 313 4.47 12.75 11.64
CA ILE A 313 4.44 11.66 12.61
C ILE A 313 5.35 10.54 12.11
N LEU A 314 6.28 10.07 12.94
CA LEU A 314 7.13 8.92 12.67
C LEU A 314 6.60 7.70 13.44
N LEU A 315 6.36 6.59 12.72
CA LEU A 315 5.84 5.33 13.26
C LEU A 315 6.55 4.14 12.60
N PRO A 316 6.55 2.95 13.21
CA PRO A 316 6.73 1.72 12.44
C PRO A 316 5.68 1.64 11.32
N THR A 317 6.03 1.03 10.17
CA THR A 317 5.00 0.80 9.13
C THR A 317 4.08 -0.35 9.53
N ALA A 318 4.65 -1.45 10.01
CA ALA A 318 3.92 -2.58 10.56
C ALA A 318 4.56 -3.03 11.87
N PRO A 319 3.81 -3.67 12.78
CA PRO A 319 4.34 -4.16 14.06
C PRO A 319 5.33 -5.32 13.94
N GLN A 320 5.34 -6.02 12.80
CA GLN A 320 6.17 -7.19 12.53
C GLN A 320 6.73 -7.16 11.11
N ALA A 321 7.76 -7.97 10.86
CA ALA A 321 8.24 -8.29 9.52
C ALA A 321 7.27 -9.22 8.76
N ALA A 322 7.60 -9.58 7.52
CA ALA A 322 6.84 -10.56 6.75
C ALA A 322 6.78 -11.92 7.47
N PHE A 323 5.70 -12.65 7.27
CA PHE A 323 5.41 -13.95 7.91
C PHE A 323 5.12 -15.03 6.86
N SER A 324 5.23 -16.29 7.26
CA SER A 324 4.99 -17.43 6.36
C SER A 324 3.53 -17.46 5.87
N HIS A 325 3.32 -17.86 4.61
CA HIS A 325 1.99 -18.17 4.08
C HIS A 325 1.28 -19.31 4.84
N ALA A 326 2.04 -20.18 5.52
CA ALA A 326 1.47 -21.22 6.37
C ALA A 326 0.87 -20.67 7.67
N ASP A 327 1.29 -19.47 8.09
CA ASP A 327 0.83 -18.86 9.32
C ASP A 327 -0.47 -18.07 9.11
N LYS A 328 -1.21 -17.89 10.21
CA LYS A 328 -2.35 -16.98 10.22
C LYS A 328 -1.84 -15.53 10.11
N ALA A 329 -2.46 -14.74 9.23
CA ALA A 329 -2.13 -13.33 9.10
C ALA A 329 -2.32 -12.59 10.44
N PRO A 330 -1.32 -11.83 10.91
CA PRO A 330 -1.45 -10.99 12.10
C PRO A 330 -2.57 -9.96 11.94
N ALA A 331 -3.44 -9.84 12.93
CA ALA A 331 -4.59 -8.94 12.84
C ALA A 331 -4.22 -7.46 12.95
N ASN A 332 -3.03 -7.16 13.52
CA ASN A 332 -2.57 -5.80 13.83
C ASN A 332 -1.71 -5.15 12.72
N GLN A 333 -1.59 -5.76 11.54
CA GLN A 333 -0.71 -5.27 10.46
C GLN A 333 -0.95 -3.80 10.10
N ALA A 334 -2.21 -3.36 10.15
CA ALA A 334 -2.61 -2.01 9.78
C ALA A 334 -2.82 -1.05 10.97
N ASP A 335 -2.42 -1.44 12.19
CA ASP A 335 -2.65 -0.60 13.39
C ASP A 335 -1.98 0.78 13.26
N PHE A 336 -0.77 0.86 12.72
CA PHE A 336 -0.08 2.15 12.52
C PHE A 336 -0.49 2.84 11.22
N THR A 337 -0.67 2.09 10.15
CA THR A 337 -0.90 2.66 8.82
C THR A 337 -2.28 3.27 8.64
N CYS A 338 -3.31 2.79 9.35
CA CYS A 338 -4.68 3.29 9.22
C CYS A 338 -4.81 4.79 9.55
N LEU A 339 -3.94 5.34 10.42
CA LEU A 339 -3.99 6.74 10.84
C LEU A 339 -3.93 7.73 9.66
N ALA A 340 -3.03 7.48 8.70
CA ALA A 340 -2.89 8.34 7.54
C ALA A 340 -4.11 8.31 6.60
N ASN A 341 -4.79 7.15 6.48
CA ASN A 341 -6.01 7.05 5.68
C ASN A 341 -7.17 7.78 6.37
N ILE A 342 -7.34 7.55 7.67
CA ILE A 342 -8.38 8.18 8.50
C ILE A 342 -8.25 9.70 8.46
N ALA A 343 -7.04 10.22 8.65
CA ALA A 343 -6.77 11.66 8.60
C ALA A 343 -6.73 12.24 7.17
N GLY A 344 -6.70 11.40 6.14
CA GLY A 344 -6.60 11.84 4.74
C GLY A 344 -5.23 12.39 4.36
N LEU A 345 -4.19 12.17 5.18
CA LEU A 345 -2.85 12.73 5.03
C LEU A 345 -1.94 11.86 4.17
N PRO A 346 -0.93 12.42 3.49
CA PRO A 346 0.08 11.65 2.80
C PRO A 346 0.96 10.89 3.78
N ALA A 347 1.38 9.69 3.39
CA ALA A 347 2.32 8.89 4.18
C ALA A 347 3.24 8.06 3.29
N ILE A 348 4.49 7.90 3.71
CA ILE A 348 5.50 7.14 2.98
C ILE A 348 6.12 6.07 3.88
N SER A 349 6.21 4.84 3.37
CA SER A 349 6.96 3.74 3.99
C SER A 349 8.39 3.73 3.46
N ILE A 350 9.36 3.57 4.36
CA ILE A 350 10.80 3.66 4.09
C ILE A 350 11.47 2.45 4.74
N PRO A 351 12.32 1.67 4.03
CA PRO A 351 13.11 0.61 4.63
C PRO A 351 13.96 1.15 5.80
N ALA A 352 13.91 0.48 6.94
CA ALA A 352 14.60 0.94 8.14
C ALA A 352 15.64 -0.05 8.69
N GLY A 353 15.59 -1.29 8.24
CA GLY A 353 16.52 -2.34 8.67
C GLY A 353 16.01 -3.73 8.31
N TRP A 354 16.55 -4.71 9.02
CA TRP A 354 16.35 -6.13 8.76
C TRP A 354 16.18 -6.88 10.08
N ASN A 355 15.38 -7.94 10.07
CA ASN A 355 15.35 -8.88 11.19
C ASN A 355 16.42 -9.96 11.04
N ASP A 356 16.52 -10.86 12.03
CA ASP A 356 17.52 -11.94 12.06
C ASP A 356 17.30 -13.01 10.98
N GLU A 357 16.10 -13.09 10.41
CA GLU A 357 15.75 -13.98 9.30
C GLU A 357 16.07 -13.37 7.91
N GLY A 358 16.60 -12.14 7.87
CA GLY A 358 16.89 -11.44 6.62
C GLY A 358 15.66 -10.88 5.94
N LEU A 359 14.59 -10.62 6.69
CA LEU A 359 13.38 -9.95 6.22
C LEU A 359 13.44 -8.45 6.54
N PRO A 360 12.98 -7.58 5.63
CA PRO A 360 13.01 -6.15 5.84
C PRO A 360 12.00 -5.70 6.89
N VAL A 361 12.35 -4.64 7.61
CA VAL A 361 11.45 -3.86 8.46
C VAL A 361 11.48 -2.40 8.03
N ALA A 362 10.38 -1.68 8.22
CA ALA A 362 10.22 -0.33 7.73
C ALA A 362 9.58 0.60 8.76
N VAL A 363 9.84 1.88 8.60
CA VAL A 363 9.14 2.97 9.28
C VAL A 363 8.31 3.76 8.27
N GLN A 364 7.33 4.51 8.76
CA GLN A 364 6.56 5.43 7.94
C GLN A 364 6.61 6.85 8.52
N LEU A 365 6.53 7.82 7.61
CA LEU A 365 6.31 9.21 7.92
C LEU A 365 4.91 9.61 7.42
N ILE A 366 4.11 10.26 8.27
CA ILE A 366 2.83 10.88 7.90
C ILE A 366 3.07 12.38 7.89
N GLY A 367 2.82 13.05 6.78
CA GLY A 367 3.10 14.48 6.61
C GLY A 367 1.86 15.33 6.33
N PRO A 368 2.02 16.65 6.14
CA PRO A 368 0.92 17.58 5.89
C PRO A 368 0.23 17.32 4.54
N ALA A 369 -1.08 17.51 4.51
CA ALA A 369 -1.87 17.39 3.29
C ALA A 369 -1.34 18.31 2.18
N GLY A 370 -1.14 17.77 0.97
CA GLY A 370 -0.65 18.48 -0.21
C GLY A 370 0.84 18.86 -0.16
N ASN A 371 1.60 18.33 0.83
CA ASN A 371 3.04 18.55 0.93
C ASN A 371 3.83 17.25 0.70
N GLU A 372 3.44 16.46 -0.29
CA GLU A 372 4.15 15.23 -0.68
C GLU A 372 5.62 15.51 -1.02
N ALA A 373 5.91 16.66 -1.63
CA ALA A 373 7.28 17.05 -1.95
C ALA A 373 8.14 17.25 -0.71
N GLY A 374 7.60 17.92 0.34
CA GLY A 374 8.29 18.08 1.62
C GLY A 374 8.46 16.74 2.34
N LEU A 375 7.44 15.88 2.27
CA LEU A 375 7.49 14.54 2.86
C LEU A 375 8.55 13.66 2.19
N LEU A 376 8.68 13.70 0.86
CA LEU A 376 9.73 12.99 0.11
C LEU A 376 11.13 13.51 0.46
N GLN A 377 11.31 14.83 0.65
CA GLN A 377 12.59 15.38 1.11
C GLN A 377 12.96 14.90 2.52
N LEU A 378 11.99 14.85 3.44
CA LEU A 378 12.21 14.31 4.78
C LEU A 378 12.52 12.81 4.73
N ALA A 379 11.81 12.06 3.88
CA ALA A 379 12.07 10.64 3.63
C ALA A 379 13.48 10.41 3.10
N THR A 380 13.94 11.23 2.14
CA THR A 380 15.31 11.16 1.60
C THR A 380 16.36 11.43 2.68
N LYS A 381 16.12 12.40 3.54
CA LYS A 381 17.00 12.67 4.70
C LYS A 381 17.08 11.46 5.63
N LEU A 382 15.94 10.83 5.94
CA LEU A 382 15.89 9.67 6.80
C LEU A 382 16.59 8.47 6.16
N ASP A 383 16.28 8.18 4.91
CA ASP A 383 16.84 7.05 4.15
C ASP A 383 18.38 7.13 4.04
N ASN A 384 18.92 8.32 3.76
CA ASN A 384 20.37 8.55 3.73
C ASN A 384 21.06 8.23 5.07
N ASN A 385 20.37 8.46 6.19
CA ASN A 385 20.90 8.12 7.53
C ASN A 385 20.79 6.63 7.84
N LEU A 386 19.71 5.98 7.41
CA LEU A 386 19.48 4.56 7.70
C LEU A 386 20.20 3.63 6.72
N SER A 387 20.26 4.02 5.43
CA SER A 387 20.88 3.24 4.34
C SER A 387 20.47 1.75 4.36
N ALA A 388 19.19 1.49 4.58
CA ALA A 388 18.69 0.15 4.91
C ALA A 388 18.21 -0.64 3.68
N TYR A 389 17.99 0.04 2.54
CA TYR A 389 17.54 -0.64 1.32
C TYR A 389 18.54 -1.70 0.86
N ARG A 390 18.02 -2.89 0.52
CA ARG A 390 18.78 -3.98 -0.12
C ARG A 390 17.91 -4.63 -1.17
N GLN A 391 18.46 -4.80 -2.35
CA GLN A 391 17.80 -5.56 -3.39
C GLN A 391 17.79 -7.06 -3.03
N PRO A 392 16.67 -7.78 -3.18
CA PRO A 392 16.67 -9.23 -3.06
C PRO A 392 17.55 -9.88 -4.12
N SER A 393 17.87 -11.16 -3.96
CA SER A 393 18.59 -11.93 -5.00
C SER A 393 17.82 -11.82 -6.32
N PRO A 394 18.48 -11.51 -7.44
CA PRO A 394 17.81 -11.18 -8.68
C PRO A 394 16.94 -12.33 -9.19
N PHE A 395 15.63 -12.09 -9.28
CA PHE A 395 14.68 -12.96 -9.98
C PHE A 395 14.67 -12.62 -11.48
N TYR A 396 14.95 -11.38 -11.80
CA TYR A 396 14.98 -10.83 -13.13
C TYR A 396 16.31 -10.08 -13.31
N ARG A 397 17.07 -10.39 -14.35
CA ARG A 397 18.29 -9.65 -14.72
C ARG A 397 17.94 -8.67 -15.82
N GLN A 398 17.96 -7.40 -15.50
CA GLN A 398 17.84 -6.32 -16.50
C GLN A 398 19.01 -6.32 -17.49
#